data_7af5ab6e3c9835964b2332428618ebed
#
_entry.id   7af5ab6e3c9835964b2332428618ebed
#
_cell.length_a   1.000
_cell.length_b   1.000
_cell.length_c   1.000
_cell.angle_alpha   90.00
_cell.angle_beta   90.00
_cell.angle_gamma   90.00
#
_symmetry.space_group_name_H-M   'P 1'
#
loop_
_entity.id
_entity.type
_entity.pdbx_description
1 polymer ?
#
loop_
_entity_poly.entity_id
_entity_poly.type
_entity_poly.pdbx_seq_one_letter_code
_entity_poly.pdbx_strand_id
1 'polypeptide(L)'
;DKACAQLKDNRFACFVVGDVRDKKGNYYNFVGDTVEAFKAAGLHFYNEAILVTSVGSLPIRAGRQFSSGRKLGKTHQNVLVFVKGDGKKATQACGDVDVHIPDDIGVDESDDPASKYGRVV
;
A
#
# COMPACT_ATOMS: atom_id res chain seq x y z
N ASP A 1 4.74 10.29 18.02
CA ASP A 1 4.77 8.86 18.15
C ASP A 1 6.20 8.34 18.25
N LYS A 2 6.43 7.35 19.17
CA LYS A 2 7.77 6.84 19.51
C LYS A 2 8.53 6.28 18.30
N ALA A 3 7.86 5.53 17.45
CA ALA A 3 8.49 4.92 16.27
C ALA A 3 8.94 5.99 15.26
N CYS A 4 8.12 6.99 15.02
CA CYS A 4 8.45 8.09 14.11
C CYS A 4 9.57 8.98 14.65
N ALA A 5 9.64 9.15 15.97
CA ALA A 5 10.72 9.91 16.60
C ALA A 5 12.08 9.22 16.45
N GLN A 6 12.11 7.90 16.38
CA GLN A 6 13.35 7.12 16.20
C GLN A 6 13.79 7.02 14.74
N LEU A 7 12.90 7.29 13.79
CA LEU A 7 13.25 7.30 12.37
C LEU A 7 14.17 8.47 12.09
N LYS A 8 15.29 8.21 11.41
CA LYS A 8 16.22 9.27 10.99
C LYS A 8 15.55 10.18 9.95
N ASP A 9 15.99 11.44 9.93
CA ASP A 9 15.55 12.37 8.88
C ASP A 9 16.00 11.91 7.50
N ASN A 10 15.21 12.25 6.49
CA ASN A 10 15.43 11.85 5.10
C ASN A 10 15.50 10.32 4.95
N ARG A 11 14.51 9.65 5.52
CA ARG A 11 14.34 8.20 5.40
C ARG A 11 12.87 7.86 5.16
N PHE A 12 12.67 6.71 4.55
CA PHE A 12 11.34 6.17 4.29
C PHE A 12 10.88 5.27 5.42
N ALA A 13 9.57 5.25 5.64
CA ALA A 13 8.90 4.26 6.47
C ALA A 13 7.80 3.60 5.64
N CYS A 14 7.72 2.28 5.70
CA CYS A 14 6.72 1.51 4.99
C CYS A 14 5.83 0.77 5.99
N PHE A 15 4.52 0.85 5.79
CA PHE A 15 3.56 0.22 6.67
C PHE A 15 2.50 -0.52 5.85
N VAL A 16 2.31 -1.81 6.15
CA VAL A 16 1.33 -2.66 5.46
C VAL A 16 0.10 -2.78 6.33
N VAL A 17 -1.03 -2.31 5.84
CA VAL A 17 -2.28 -2.30 6.59
C VAL A 17 -3.46 -2.73 5.71
N GLY A 18 -4.49 -3.24 6.35
CA GLY A 18 -5.78 -3.50 5.73
C GLY A 18 -6.90 -2.94 6.59
N ASP A 19 -8.03 -2.64 5.97
CA ASP A 19 -9.19 -2.21 6.72
C ASP A 19 -9.79 -3.35 7.53
N VAL A 20 -10.34 -3.00 8.69
CA VAL A 20 -11.04 -3.91 9.59
C VAL A 20 -12.47 -3.41 9.81
N ARG A 21 -13.36 -4.33 10.14
CA ARG A 21 -14.76 -4.01 10.39
C ARG A 21 -15.06 -3.96 11.89
N ASP A 22 -15.98 -3.09 12.25
CA ASP A 22 -16.54 -3.03 13.58
C ASP A 22 -17.58 -4.16 13.82
N LYS A 23 -18.17 -4.21 14.99
CA LYS A 23 -19.18 -5.21 15.34
C LYS A 23 -20.47 -5.11 14.51
N LYS A 24 -20.72 -3.95 13.90
CA LYS A 24 -21.86 -3.72 13.01
C LYS A 24 -21.55 -4.03 11.55
N GLY A 25 -20.30 -4.37 11.23
CA GLY A 25 -19.83 -4.69 9.88
C GLY A 25 -19.33 -3.52 9.05
N ASN A 26 -19.20 -2.34 9.63
CA ASN A 26 -18.69 -1.16 8.94
C ASN A 26 -17.16 -1.08 9.04
N TYR A 27 -16.50 -0.57 7.99
CA TYR A 27 -15.08 -0.30 8.07
C TYR A 27 -14.79 0.84 9.03
N TYR A 28 -13.72 0.67 9.83
CA TYR A 28 -13.18 1.75 10.65
C TYR A 28 -12.43 2.81 9.83
N ASN A 29 -12.13 2.54 8.57
CA ASN A 29 -11.19 3.32 7.78
C ASN A 29 -9.78 3.32 8.41
N PHE A 30 -9.31 2.14 8.78
CA PHE A 30 -8.01 1.98 9.44
C PHE A 30 -6.85 2.46 8.55
N VAL A 31 -6.96 2.27 7.24
CA VAL A 31 -5.97 2.79 6.28
C VAL A 31 -5.87 4.30 6.34
N GLY A 32 -7.00 5.00 6.27
CA GLY A 32 -7.05 6.46 6.37
C GLY A 32 -6.57 6.99 7.72
N ASP A 33 -6.97 6.33 8.80
CA ASP A 33 -6.54 6.70 10.15
C ASP A 33 -5.03 6.51 10.33
N THR A 34 -4.45 5.47 9.73
CA THR A 34 -3.00 5.24 9.74
C THR A 34 -2.27 6.37 9.02
N VAL A 35 -2.75 6.79 7.85
CA VAL A 35 -2.18 7.93 7.10
C VAL A 35 -2.21 9.19 7.95
N GLU A 36 -3.34 9.51 8.56
CA GLU A 36 -3.48 10.70 9.40
C GLU A 36 -2.59 10.64 10.64
N ALA A 37 -2.44 9.47 11.26
CA ALA A 37 -1.57 9.29 12.42
C ALA A 37 -0.09 9.55 12.07
N PHE A 38 0.39 9.05 10.93
CA PHE A 38 1.75 9.30 10.47
C PHE A 38 1.97 10.76 10.10
N LYS A 39 0.99 11.40 9.46
CA LYS A 39 1.05 12.83 9.15
C LYS A 39 1.10 13.67 10.42
N ALA A 40 0.29 13.33 11.42
CA ALA A 40 0.31 14.01 12.73
C ALA A 40 1.65 13.82 13.46
N ALA A 41 2.36 12.72 13.22
CA ALA A 41 3.69 12.48 13.77
C ALA A 41 4.82 13.19 12.99
N GLY A 42 4.49 13.97 11.96
CA GLY A 42 5.42 14.78 11.20
C GLY A 42 5.99 14.16 9.94
N LEU A 43 5.45 13.00 9.51
CA LEU A 43 5.84 12.37 8.25
C LEU A 43 4.94 12.83 7.11
N HIS A 44 5.44 12.75 5.89
CA HIS A 44 4.66 13.01 4.69
C HIS A 44 4.20 11.70 4.06
N PHE A 45 2.96 11.65 3.61
CA PHE A 45 2.45 10.52 2.84
C PHE A 45 3.03 10.59 1.43
N TYR A 46 3.92 9.67 1.10
CA TYR A 46 4.77 9.77 -0.09
C TYR A 46 4.29 8.89 -1.23
N ASN A 47 3.91 7.63 -0.93
CA ASN A 47 3.51 6.69 -1.96
C ASN A 47 2.58 5.62 -1.39
N GLU A 48 1.86 4.95 -2.26
CA GLU A 48 0.98 3.84 -1.91
C GLU A 48 1.10 2.74 -2.97
N ALA A 49 1.12 1.51 -2.52
CA ALA A 49 1.06 0.34 -3.39
C ALA A 49 0.03 -0.65 -2.86
N ILE A 50 -0.39 -1.57 -3.70
CA ILE A 50 -1.31 -2.64 -3.34
C ILE A 50 -0.53 -3.94 -3.27
N LEU A 51 -0.54 -4.58 -2.10
CA LEU A 51 -0.03 -5.93 -1.92
C LEU A 51 -1.15 -6.91 -2.22
N VAL A 52 -1.07 -7.57 -3.38
CA VAL A 52 -2.04 -8.58 -3.77
C VAL A 52 -1.74 -9.87 -3.04
N THR A 53 -2.73 -10.38 -2.30
CA THR A 53 -2.63 -11.65 -1.60
C THR A 53 -3.28 -12.77 -2.41
N SER A 54 -2.94 -14.04 -2.10
CA SER A 54 -3.53 -15.15 -2.81
C SER A 54 -5.04 -15.26 -2.56
N VAL A 55 -5.78 -15.69 -3.57
CA VAL A 55 -7.24 -15.82 -3.52
C VAL A 55 -7.66 -16.86 -2.46
N GLY A 56 -6.98 -18.01 -2.39
CA GLY A 56 -7.23 -19.04 -1.40
C GLY A 56 -8.69 -19.46 -1.34
N SER A 57 -9.27 -19.45 -0.14
CA SER A 57 -10.68 -19.79 0.11
C SER A 57 -11.66 -18.63 -0.11
N LEU A 58 -11.19 -17.49 -0.63
CA LEU A 58 -12.02 -16.30 -0.80
C LEU A 58 -13.30 -16.53 -1.60
N PRO A 59 -13.30 -17.30 -2.73
CA PRO A 59 -14.54 -17.50 -3.49
C PRO A 59 -15.65 -18.13 -2.66
N ILE A 60 -15.32 -19.09 -1.78
CA ILE A 60 -16.28 -19.73 -0.89
C ILE A 60 -16.80 -18.76 0.16
N ARG A 61 -15.90 -17.99 0.77
CA ARG A 61 -16.26 -17.00 1.80
C ARG A 61 -17.03 -15.83 1.20
N ALA A 62 -16.64 -15.38 0.00
CA ALA A 62 -17.27 -14.25 -0.67
C ALA A 62 -18.75 -14.51 -0.96
N GLY A 63 -19.10 -15.72 -1.41
CA GLY A 63 -20.48 -16.09 -1.65
C GLY A 63 -21.36 -15.96 -0.40
N ARG A 64 -20.90 -16.50 0.73
CA ARG A 64 -21.60 -16.39 2.02
C ARG A 64 -21.72 -14.95 2.49
N GLN A 65 -20.61 -14.21 2.45
CA GLN A 65 -20.56 -12.83 2.91
C GLN A 65 -21.42 -11.90 2.07
N PHE A 66 -21.47 -12.14 0.76
CA PHE A 66 -22.31 -11.35 -0.13
C PHE A 66 -23.79 -11.65 0.09
N SER A 67 -24.16 -12.91 0.26
CA SER A 67 -25.55 -13.31 0.52
C SER A 67 -26.06 -12.75 1.85
N SER A 68 -25.26 -12.82 2.92
CA SER A 68 -25.66 -12.40 4.25
C SER A 68 -25.56 -10.91 4.50
N GLY A 69 -24.60 -10.24 3.92
CA GLY A 69 -24.30 -8.84 4.25
C GLY A 69 -23.86 -7.97 3.06
N ARG A 70 -23.97 -8.47 1.85
CA ARG A 70 -23.51 -7.77 0.63
C ARG A 70 -22.05 -7.29 0.71
N LYS A 71 -21.21 -8.05 1.41
CA LYS A 71 -19.79 -7.74 1.53
C LYS A 71 -19.02 -8.28 0.35
N LEU A 72 -18.16 -7.45 -0.21
CA LEU A 72 -17.28 -7.85 -1.31
C LEU A 72 -16.04 -8.55 -0.77
N GLY A 73 -15.49 -9.46 -1.59
CA GLY A 73 -14.21 -10.09 -1.29
C GLY A 73 -13.04 -9.14 -1.52
N LYS A 74 -12.02 -9.28 -0.68
CA LYS A 74 -10.82 -8.46 -0.75
C LYS A 74 -9.59 -9.35 -0.76
N THR A 75 -8.72 -9.20 -1.77
CA THR A 75 -7.49 -9.96 -1.95
C THR A 75 -6.26 -9.05 -1.93
N HIS A 76 -6.32 -7.95 -1.21
CA HIS A 76 -5.18 -7.04 -1.12
C HIS A 76 -5.06 -6.39 0.24
N GLN A 77 -3.85 -5.93 0.52
CA GLN A 77 -3.55 -5.00 1.61
C GLN A 77 -2.92 -3.74 1.02
N ASN A 78 -2.96 -2.65 1.77
CA ASN A 78 -2.37 -1.39 1.36
C ASN A 78 -0.96 -1.27 1.92
N VAL A 79 -0.01 -0.96 1.04
CA VAL A 79 1.37 -0.65 1.42
C VAL A 79 1.50 0.86 1.40
N LEU A 80 1.62 1.45 2.58
CA LEU A 80 1.71 2.91 2.74
C LEU A 80 3.17 3.29 2.96
N VAL A 81 3.66 4.22 2.16
CA VAL A 81 5.03 4.71 2.25
C VAL A 81 5.02 6.16 2.69
N PHE A 82 5.76 6.42 3.75
CA PHE A 82 5.92 7.75 4.32
C PHE A 82 7.39 8.16 4.25
N VAL A 83 7.63 9.45 4.19
CA VAL A 83 8.98 10.02 4.27
C VAL A 83 9.05 11.01 5.42
N LYS A 84 10.14 10.93 6.18
CA LYS A 84 10.47 11.92 7.20
C LYS A 84 11.50 12.88 6.60
N GLY A 85 11.08 14.12 6.36
CA GLY A 85 11.91 15.11 5.71
C GLY A 85 11.68 15.20 4.21
N ASP A 86 12.75 15.25 3.42
CA ASP A 86 12.69 15.45 1.98
C ASP A 86 12.81 14.11 1.22
N GLY A 87 11.87 13.85 0.30
CA GLY A 87 11.85 12.64 -0.50
C GLY A 87 13.07 12.47 -1.43
N LYS A 88 13.58 13.55 -1.99
CA LYS A 88 14.78 13.51 -2.84
C LYS A 88 16.01 13.09 -2.04
N LYS A 89 16.19 13.67 -0.86
CA LYS A 89 17.30 13.32 0.03
C LYS A 89 17.18 11.89 0.54
N ALA A 90 15.95 11.44 0.82
CA ALA A 90 15.70 10.06 1.21
C ALA A 90 16.05 9.08 0.09
N THR A 91 15.70 9.40 -1.15
CA THR A 91 16.06 8.59 -2.33
C THR A 91 17.56 8.49 -2.50
N GLN A 92 18.28 9.60 -2.36
CA GLN A 92 19.74 9.61 -2.42
C GLN A 92 20.38 8.78 -1.30
N ALA A 93 19.79 8.84 -0.11
CA ALA A 93 20.28 8.08 1.05
C ALA A 93 20.07 6.58 0.92
N CYS A 94 19.06 6.13 0.16
CA CYS A 94 18.85 4.72 -0.15
C CYS A 94 19.89 4.14 -1.10
N GLY A 95 20.54 5.00 -1.89
CA GLY A 95 21.49 4.58 -2.93
C GLY A 95 20.82 3.89 -4.11
N ASP A 96 21.63 3.31 -4.96
CA ASP A 96 21.13 2.58 -6.12
C ASP A 96 20.57 1.21 -5.70
N VAL A 97 19.39 0.89 -6.21
CA VAL A 97 18.72 -0.38 -5.97
C VAL A 97 18.49 -1.07 -7.30
N ASP A 98 19.07 -2.26 -7.46
CA ASP A 98 18.77 -3.10 -8.61
C ASP A 98 17.36 -3.68 -8.45
N VAL A 99 16.50 -3.33 -9.39
CA VAL A 99 15.15 -3.90 -9.45
C VAL A 99 15.15 -4.97 -10.53
N HIS A 100 15.08 -6.23 -10.09
CA HIS A 100 14.93 -7.35 -10.99
C HIS A 100 13.46 -7.64 -11.23
N ILE A 101 13.00 -7.43 -12.46
CA ILE A 101 11.65 -7.83 -12.87
C ILE A 101 11.78 -9.19 -13.53
N PRO A 102 11.16 -10.25 -12.97
CA PRO A 102 11.23 -11.58 -13.58
C PRO A 102 10.67 -11.58 -14.99
N ASP A 103 11.38 -12.20 -15.93
CA ASP A 103 10.99 -12.28 -17.34
C ASP A 103 9.69 -13.06 -17.57
N ASP A 104 9.28 -13.87 -16.60
CA ASP A 104 8.10 -14.72 -16.65
C ASP A 104 6.78 -13.99 -16.34
N ILE A 105 6.81 -12.72 -15.98
CA ILE A 105 5.60 -11.91 -15.81
C ILE A 105 4.94 -11.59 -17.16
N GLY A 106 5.66 -11.77 -18.27
CA GLY A 106 5.08 -11.78 -19.62
C GLY A 106 4.36 -10.51 -20.05
N VAL A 107 4.67 -9.37 -19.44
CA VAL A 107 4.13 -8.09 -19.85
C VAL A 107 5.01 -7.56 -20.99
N ASP A 108 4.51 -7.66 -22.22
CA ASP A 108 5.09 -6.95 -23.35
C ASP A 108 4.91 -5.45 -23.11
N GLU A 109 5.99 -4.69 -23.16
CA GLU A 109 5.95 -3.23 -23.02
C GLU A 109 4.96 -2.57 -24.00
N SER A 110 4.72 -3.22 -25.14
CA SER A 110 3.74 -2.74 -26.13
C SER A 110 2.29 -2.84 -25.66
N ASP A 111 2.00 -3.73 -24.71
CA ASP A 111 0.67 -3.93 -24.15
C ASP A 111 0.46 -3.23 -22.80
N ASP A 112 1.48 -2.56 -22.28
CA ASP A 112 1.38 -1.78 -21.05
C ASP A 112 0.59 -0.50 -21.27
N PRO A 113 -0.60 -0.34 -20.63
CA PRO A 113 -1.37 0.89 -20.72
C PRO A 113 -0.58 2.14 -20.30
N ALA A 114 0.39 1.99 -19.41
CA ALA A 114 1.25 3.09 -18.96
C ALA A 114 2.16 3.60 -20.06
N SER A 115 2.59 2.76 -21.01
CA SER A 115 3.39 3.19 -22.17
C SER A 115 2.60 4.11 -23.10
N LYS A 116 1.28 3.99 -23.11
CA LYS A 116 0.36 4.75 -23.95
C LYS A 116 0.03 6.13 -23.37
N TYR A 117 0.10 6.29 -22.06
CA TYR A 117 -0.28 7.51 -21.34
C TYR A 117 0.88 8.20 -20.63
N GLY A 118 2.11 7.75 -20.84
CA GLY A 118 3.28 8.22 -20.14
C GLY A 118 3.48 7.52 -18.79
N ARG A 119 4.68 7.64 -18.23
CA ARG A 119 4.98 7.06 -16.92
C ARG A 119 4.18 7.78 -15.83
N VAL A 120 3.35 7.04 -15.15
CA VAL A 120 2.82 7.47 -13.86
C VAL A 120 3.91 7.17 -12.83
N VAL A 121 4.51 8.23 -12.35
CA VAL A 121 5.56 8.12 -11.33
C VAL A 121 4.94 8.25 -9.96
#